data_84fccf059feb4d72b6dc970b28399ab1
#
_entry.id   84fccf059feb4d72b6dc970b28399ab1
#
_cell.length_a   1.000
_cell.length_b   1.000
_cell.length_c   1.000
_cell.angle_alpha   90.00
_cell.angle_beta   90.00
_cell.angle_gamma   90.00
#
_symmetry.space_group_name_H-M   'P 1'
#
loop_
_entity.id
_entity.type
_entity.pdbx_description
1 polymer ?
#
loop_
_entity_poly.entity_id
_entity_poly.type
_entity_poly.pdbx_seq_one_letter_code
_entity_poly.pdbx_strand_id
1 'polypeptide(L)'
;MESNKELIKQLEKELSFVNKTYQNAKAVSDALFQRQQSIEKKIESIKAQEKVVTYHELKAKYPDAILLFRCGDFYECYENDAVDIAKILGITLCDYKGIWSNLAGFPHHALDTYLPKLIRAGKRVAIADEI
;
A
#
# COMPACT_ATOMS: atom_id res chain seq x y z
N MET A 1 4.60 -7.14 14.84
CA MET A 1 4.33 -7.47 13.42
C MET A 1 3.72 -8.85 13.25
N GLU A 2 4.19 -9.86 13.96
CA GLU A 2 3.54 -11.17 13.93
C GLU A 2 2.11 -11.13 14.45
N SER A 3 1.85 -10.34 15.49
CA SER A 3 0.49 -10.17 16.04
C SER A 3 -0.48 -9.59 15.00
N ASN A 4 -0.02 -8.69 14.13
CA ASN A 4 -0.85 -8.14 13.07
C ASN A 4 -1.15 -9.18 11.99
N LYS A 5 -0.20 -10.03 11.66
CA LYS A 5 -0.40 -11.12 10.71
C LYS A 5 -1.41 -12.13 11.22
N GLU A 6 -1.33 -12.48 12.50
CA GLU A 6 -2.30 -13.38 13.12
C GLU A 6 -3.69 -12.77 13.13
N LEU A 7 -3.79 -11.50 13.47
CA LEU A 7 -5.07 -10.78 13.48
C LEU A 7 -5.68 -10.74 12.07
N ILE A 8 -4.88 -10.48 11.05
CA ILE A 8 -5.34 -10.50 9.66
C ILE A 8 -5.85 -11.90 9.29
N LYS A 9 -5.12 -12.95 9.65
CA LYS A 9 -5.56 -14.34 9.38
C LYS A 9 -6.90 -14.65 10.05
N GLN A 10 -7.08 -14.24 11.29
CA GLN A 10 -8.34 -14.44 12.01
C GLN A 10 -9.49 -13.70 11.33
N LEU A 11 -9.26 -12.45 10.94
CA LEU A 11 -10.26 -11.64 10.24
C LEU A 11 -10.60 -12.23 8.86
N GLU A 12 -9.63 -12.75 8.15
CA GLU A 12 -9.85 -13.41 6.86
C GLU A 12 -10.66 -14.71 7.00
N LYS A 13 -10.41 -15.48 8.06
CA LYS A 13 -11.23 -16.67 8.36
C LYS A 13 -12.66 -16.28 8.68
N GLU A 14 -12.85 -15.25 9.49
CA GLU A 14 -14.18 -14.75 9.83
C GLU A 14 -14.92 -14.25 8.59
N LEU A 15 -14.21 -13.53 7.73
CA LEU A 15 -14.76 -13.04 6.47
C LEU A 15 -15.16 -14.19 5.54
N SER A 16 -14.35 -15.23 5.44
CA SER A 16 -14.65 -16.42 4.64
C SER A 16 -15.90 -17.12 5.14
N PHE A 17 -16.03 -17.24 6.46
CA PHE A 17 -17.24 -17.82 7.05
C PHE A 17 -18.49 -17.01 6.73
N VAL A 18 -18.42 -15.70 6.87
CA VAL A 18 -19.54 -14.79 6.56
C VAL A 18 -19.91 -14.86 5.08
N ASN A 19 -18.94 -14.85 4.19
CA ASN A 19 -19.16 -14.96 2.75
C ASN A 19 -19.81 -16.28 2.38
N LYS A 20 -19.36 -17.38 2.96
CA LYS A 20 -19.93 -18.71 2.71
C LYS A 20 -21.38 -18.79 3.18
N THR A 21 -21.67 -18.23 4.34
CA THR A 21 -23.02 -18.16 4.87
C THR A 21 -23.91 -17.30 3.98
N TYR A 22 -23.38 -16.17 3.50
CA TYR A 22 -24.09 -15.29 2.58
C TYR A 22 -24.49 -16.00 1.29
N GLN A 23 -23.57 -16.74 0.68
CA GLN A 23 -23.85 -17.44 -0.57
C GLN A 23 -24.82 -18.60 -0.42
N ASN A 24 -24.83 -19.26 0.73
CA ASN A 24 -25.73 -20.41 0.99
C ASN A 24 -27.12 -19.98 1.40
N ALA A 25 -27.29 -18.82 1.97
CA ALA A 25 -28.59 -18.30 2.40
C ALA A 25 -28.98 -17.13 1.50
N LYS A 26 -29.87 -17.39 0.54
CA LYS A 26 -30.31 -16.35 -0.40
C LYS A 26 -31.02 -15.16 0.25
N ALA A 27 -31.46 -15.30 1.49
CA ALA A 27 -32.07 -14.22 2.26
C ALA A 27 -31.11 -13.81 3.37
N VAL A 28 -30.11 -13.02 3.02
CA VAL A 28 -29.13 -12.54 4.00
C VAL A 28 -29.62 -11.25 4.60
N SER A 29 -29.51 -11.13 5.93
CA SER A 29 -29.80 -9.90 6.62
C SER A 29 -28.75 -8.83 6.32
N ASP A 30 -29.15 -7.56 6.31
CA ASP A 30 -28.22 -6.42 6.14
C ASP A 30 -27.09 -6.45 7.17
N ALA A 31 -27.35 -7.07 8.34
CA ALA A 31 -26.35 -7.19 9.40
C ALA A 31 -25.12 -8.00 8.96
N LEU A 32 -25.31 -9.10 8.22
CA LEU A 32 -24.19 -9.91 7.70
C LEU A 32 -23.37 -9.15 6.66
N PHE A 33 -24.06 -8.43 5.78
CA PHE A 33 -23.39 -7.60 4.77
C PHE A 33 -22.54 -6.50 5.42
N GLN A 34 -23.10 -5.83 6.42
CA GLN A 34 -22.37 -4.79 7.16
C GLN A 34 -21.18 -5.36 7.92
N ARG A 35 -21.32 -6.55 8.51
CA ARG A 35 -20.21 -7.24 9.18
C ARG A 35 -19.09 -7.57 8.20
N GLN A 36 -19.43 -8.06 7.02
CA GLN A 36 -18.46 -8.34 5.97
C GLN A 36 -17.66 -7.09 5.60
N GLN A 37 -18.31 -5.98 5.35
CA GLN A 37 -17.65 -4.73 5.03
C GLN A 37 -16.78 -4.20 6.16
N SER A 38 -17.26 -4.35 7.41
CA SER A 38 -16.47 -3.93 8.57
C SER A 38 -15.17 -4.73 8.71
N ILE A 39 -15.23 -6.04 8.46
CA ILE A 39 -14.04 -6.90 8.49
C ILE A 39 -13.07 -6.52 7.39
N GLU A 40 -13.56 -6.28 6.17
CA GLU A 40 -12.72 -5.86 5.05
C GLU A 40 -11.99 -4.54 5.34
N LYS A 41 -12.70 -3.57 5.92
CA LYS A 41 -12.09 -2.29 6.33
C LYS A 41 -11.02 -2.47 7.39
N LYS A 42 -11.22 -3.35 8.36
CA LYS A 42 -10.22 -3.64 9.39
C LYS A 42 -8.96 -4.25 8.78
N ILE A 43 -9.11 -5.19 7.86
CA ILE A 43 -7.98 -5.81 7.17
C ILE A 43 -7.19 -4.76 6.39
N GLU A 44 -7.85 -3.90 5.63
CA GLU A 44 -7.19 -2.82 4.88
C GLU A 44 -6.43 -1.87 5.80
N SER A 45 -7.05 -1.48 6.92
CA SER A 45 -6.42 -0.57 7.88
C SER A 45 -5.14 -1.18 8.48
N ILE A 46 -5.17 -2.46 8.85
CA ILE A 46 -4.01 -3.14 9.41
C ILE A 46 -2.89 -3.27 8.37
N LYS A 47 -3.23 -3.64 7.14
CA LYS A 47 -2.25 -3.74 6.04
C LYS A 47 -1.61 -2.38 5.73
N ALA A 48 -2.39 -1.32 5.76
CA ALA A 48 -1.88 0.03 5.54
C ALA A 48 -0.92 0.47 6.65
N GLN A 49 -1.22 0.15 7.91
CA GLN A 49 -0.33 0.43 9.03
C GLN A 49 0.99 -0.34 8.93
N GLU A 50 0.96 -1.58 8.50
CA GLU A 50 2.17 -2.38 8.26
C GLU A 50 3.06 -1.74 7.18
N LYS A 51 2.47 -1.21 6.12
CA LYS A 51 3.22 -0.48 5.09
C LYS A 51 3.93 0.73 5.65
N VAL A 52 3.27 1.50 6.52
CA VAL A 52 3.87 2.69 7.14
C VAL A 52 5.10 2.30 7.95
N VAL A 53 4.99 1.27 8.79
CA VAL A 53 6.11 0.79 9.61
C VAL A 53 7.26 0.32 8.72
N THR A 54 6.98 -0.47 7.70
CA THR A 54 8.00 -0.98 6.79
C THR A 54 8.71 0.15 6.03
N TYR A 55 7.96 1.16 5.58
CA TYR A 55 8.54 2.33 4.92
C TYR A 55 9.53 3.04 5.83
N HIS A 56 9.15 3.32 7.07
CA HIS A 56 10.03 4.02 8.00
C HIS A 56 11.26 3.20 8.35
N GLU A 57 11.14 1.89 8.50
CA GLU A 57 12.28 1.01 8.75
C GLU A 57 13.27 1.01 7.59
N LEU A 58 12.77 0.90 6.36
CA LEU A 58 13.62 0.93 5.18
C LEU A 58 14.23 2.30 4.95
N LYS A 59 13.47 3.37 5.20
CA LYS A 59 13.98 4.74 5.06
C LYS A 59 15.09 5.02 6.06
N ALA A 60 15.02 4.46 7.26
CA ALA A 60 16.09 4.56 8.25
C ALA A 60 17.37 3.87 7.78
N LYS A 61 17.25 2.76 7.04
CA LYS A 61 18.42 2.07 6.45
C LYS A 61 19.00 2.82 5.25
N TYR A 62 18.15 3.42 4.44
CA TYR A 62 18.53 4.07 3.18
C TYR A 62 18.00 5.50 3.15
N PRO A 63 18.46 6.39 4.04
CA PRO A 63 17.90 7.74 4.16
C PRO A 63 18.11 8.60 2.91
N ASP A 64 19.15 8.30 2.13
CA ASP A 64 19.49 9.07 0.93
C ASP A 64 18.83 8.51 -0.35
N ALA A 65 18.12 7.40 -0.24
CA ALA A 65 17.50 6.76 -1.38
C ALA A 65 16.01 7.05 -1.47
N ILE A 66 15.53 7.18 -2.70
CA ILE A 66 14.10 7.19 -2.97
C ILE A 66 13.62 5.75 -2.93
N LEU A 67 12.64 5.46 -2.07
CA LEU A 67 12.09 4.12 -1.94
C LEU A 67 10.90 3.95 -2.87
N LEU A 68 11.01 2.99 -3.78
CA LEU A 68 9.92 2.58 -4.66
C LEU A 68 9.35 1.26 -4.17
N PHE A 69 8.06 1.25 -3.85
CA PHE A 69 7.36 0.05 -3.41
C PHE A 69 6.49 -0.51 -4.51
N ARG A 70 6.69 -1.78 -4.85
CA ARG A 70 5.83 -2.46 -5.79
C ARG A 70 4.50 -2.80 -5.13
N CYS A 71 3.42 -2.22 -5.64
CA CYS A 71 2.06 -2.45 -5.17
C CYS A 71 1.21 -2.90 -6.35
N GLY A 72 1.07 -4.22 -6.53
CA GLY A 72 0.39 -4.75 -7.70
C GLY A 72 1.09 -4.34 -9.00
N ASP A 73 0.39 -3.61 -9.83
CA ASP A 73 0.90 -3.16 -11.14
C ASP A 73 1.59 -1.80 -11.09
N PHE A 74 1.76 -1.21 -9.90
CA PHE A 74 2.32 0.13 -9.75
C PHE A 74 3.54 0.12 -8.83
N TYR A 75 4.42 1.09 -9.04
CA TYR A 75 5.41 1.50 -8.05
C TYR A 75 4.92 2.76 -7.36
N GLU A 76 4.98 2.78 -6.04
CA GLU A 76 4.52 3.90 -5.22
C GLU A 76 5.66 4.46 -4.40
N CYS A 77 5.66 5.78 -4.24
CA CYS A 77 6.53 6.51 -3.31
C CYS A 77 5.68 7.29 -2.33
N TYR A 78 6.23 7.50 -1.14
CA TYR A 78 5.49 8.14 -0.05
C TYR A 78 6.27 9.31 0.52
N GLU A 79 5.54 10.26 1.11
CA GLU A 79 6.10 11.41 1.84
C GLU A 79 7.05 12.25 0.98
N ASN A 80 8.24 12.55 1.49
CA ASN A 80 9.22 13.39 0.79
C ASN A 80 9.70 12.75 -0.52
N ASP A 81 9.80 11.44 -0.57
CA ASP A 81 10.17 10.74 -1.80
C ASP A 81 9.12 10.93 -2.89
N ALA A 82 7.84 10.97 -2.52
CA ALA A 82 6.77 11.25 -3.45
C ALA A 82 6.86 12.67 -4.02
N VAL A 83 7.18 13.64 -3.19
CA VAL A 83 7.37 15.03 -3.63
C VAL A 83 8.53 15.12 -4.64
N ASP A 84 9.66 14.50 -4.33
CA ASP A 84 10.83 14.52 -5.19
C ASP A 84 10.55 13.85 -6.54
N ILE A 85 9.94 12.67 -6.52
CA ILE A 85 9.65 11.92 -7.74
C ILE A 85 8.61 12.63 -8.60
N ALA A 86 7.63 13.27 -7.99
CA ALA A 86 6.63 14.04 -8.72
C ALA A 86 7.27 15.21 -9.47
N LYS A 87 8.22 15.89 -8.86
CA LYS A 87 8.95 17.00 -9.48
C LYS A 87 9.86 16.54 -10.62
N ILE A 88 10.59 15.45 -10.41
CA ILE A 88 11.57 14.95 -11.37
C ILE A 88 10.88 14.34 -12.59
N LEU A 89 9.86 13.53 -12.36
CA LEU A 89 9.16 12.80 -13.41
C LEU A 89 7.99 13.56 -14.01
N GLY A 90 7.51 14.61 -13.35
CA GLY A 90 6.34 15.34 -13.79
C GLY A 90 5.04 14.58 -13.61
N ILE A 91 5.00 13.66 -12.67
CA ILE A 91 3.79 12.88 -12.37
C ILE A 91 2.97 13.55 -11.27
N THR A 92 1.73 13.13 -11.14
CA THR A 92 0.80 13.72 -10.17
C THR A 92 1.18 13.33 -8.73
N LEU A 93 1.23 14.34 -7.87
CA LEU A 93 1.37 14.14 -6.45
C LEU A 93 -0.03 14.09 -5.83
N CYS A 94 -0.33 12.99 -5.15
CA CYS A 94 -1.61 12.80 -4.50
C CYS A 94 -1.51 13.05 -3.00
N ASP A 95 -2.54 13.70 -2.45
CA ASP A 95 -2.71 13.84 -1.01
C ASP A 95 -3.58 12.67 -0.53
N TYR A 96 -2.95 11.71 0.12
CA TYR A 96 -3.66 10.53 0.61
C TYR A 96 -4.09 10.75 2.05
N LYS A 97 -5.32 11.18 2.21
CA LYS A 97 -5.87 11.54 3.51
C LYS A 97 -5.83 10.35 4.49
N GLY A 98 -5.15 10.55 5.60
CA GLY A 98 -5.19 9.68 6.76
C GLY A 98 -3.91 8.92 7.06
N ILE A 99 -3.21 8.36 6.07
CA ILE A 99 -2.02 7.53 6.31
C ILE A 99 -0.75 8.19 5.77
N TRP A 100 -0.80 8.64 4.53
CA TRP A 100 0.33 9.29 3.88
C TRP A 100 -0.03 10.72 3.56
N SER A 101 0.87 11.67 3.89
CA SER A 101 0.66 13.07 3.53
C SER A 101 0.79 13.27 2.03
N ASN A 102 1.71 12.55 1.40
CA ASN A 102 1.95 12.61 -0.03
C ASN A 102 2.13 11.22 -0.59
N LEU A 103 1.60 10.99 -1.77
CA LEU A 103 1.69 9.74 -2.49
C LEU A 103 1.91 10.04 -3.97
N ALA A 104 2.87 9.38 -4.59
CA ALA A 104 3.06 9.41 -6.03
C ALA A 104 3.32 7.99 -6.53
N GLY A 105 2.81 7.66 -7.70
CA GLY A 105 2.96 6.34 -8.26
C GLY A 105 2.93 6.35 -9.77
N PHE A 106 3.47 5.29 -10.37
CA PHE A 106 3.45 5.09 -11.81
C PHE A 106 3.34 3.59 -12.11
N PRO A 107 2.86 3.22 -13.32
CA PRO A 107 2.77 1.81 -13.69
C PRO A 107 4.15 1.14 -13.70
N HIS A 108 4.21 -0.14 -13.28
CA HIS A 108 5.49 -0.85 -13.15
C HIS A 108 6.25 -0.93 -14.50
N HIS A 109 5.53 -0.99 -15.61
CA HIS A 109 6.17 -1.06 -16.93
C HIS A 109 6.82 0.25 -17.35
N ALA A 110 6.50 1.36 -16.68
CA ALA A 110 7.12 2.65 -16.92
C ALA A 110 8.45 2.83 -16.17
N LEU A 111 8.85 1.88 -15.34
CA LEU A 111 10.09 1.96 -14.56
C LEU A 111 11.31 2.17 -15.45
N ASP A 112 11.38 1.44 -16.57
CA ASP A 112 12.51 1.55 -17.51
C ASP A 112 12.64 2.95 -18.13
N THR A 113 11.54 3.67 -18.20
CA THR A 113 11.51 5.06 -18.70
C THR A 113 11.86 6.05 -17.61
N TYR A 114 11.37 5.84 -16.40
CA TYR A 114 11.50 6.80 -15.31
C TYR A 114 12.76 6.62 -14.48
N LEU A 115 13.25 5.40 -14.32
CA LEU A 115 14.46 5.16 -13.52
C LEU A 115 15.68 5.93 -14.02
N PRO A 116 15.98 5.98 -15.33
CA PRO A 116 17.08 6.79 -15.84
C PRO A 116 16.94 8.27 -15.51
N LYS A 117 15.72 8.79 -15.51
CA LYS A 117 15.48 10.19 -15.18
C LYS A 117 15.83 10.49 -13.71
N LEU A 118 15.51 9.58 -12.81
CA LEU A 118 15.85 9.71 -11.40
C LEU A 118 17.36 9.65 -11.17
N ILE A 119 18.03 8.75 -11.85
CA ILE A 119 19.49 8.61 -11.76
C ILE A 119 20.20 9.84 -12.32
N ARG A 120 19.71 10.38 -13.44
CA ARG A 120 20.26 11.61 -14.04
C ARG A 120 20.08 12.82 -13.10
N ALA A 121 19.03 12.82 -12.31
CA ALA A 121 18.78 13.86 -11.33
C ALA A 121 19.68 13.73 -10.09
N GLY A 122 20.57 12.73 -10.05
CA GLY A 122 21.48 12.50 -8.94
C GLY A 122 20.85 11.76 -7.77
N LYS A 123 19.70 11.12 -7.98
CA LYS A 123 19.01 10.39 -6.91
C LYS A 123 19.40 8.92 -6.89
N ARG A 124 19.52 8.38 -5.68
CA ARG A 124 19.63 6.94 -5.48
C ARG A 124 18.22 6.37 -5.37
N VAL A 125 18.03 5.18 -5.89
CA VAL A 125 16.72 4.52 -5.89
C VAL A 125 16.86 3.15 -5.28
N ALA A 126 16.03 2.85 -4.31
CA ALA A 126 15.91 1.52 -3.72
C ALA A 126 14.52 0.98 -4.04
N ILE A 127 14.46 -0.24 -4.57
CA ILE A 127 13.22 -0.88 -4.97
C ILE A 127 12.90 -1.97 -3.96
N ALA A 128 11.72 -1.87 -3.36
CA ALA A 128 11.21 -2.87 -2.44
C ALA A 128 10.09 -3.66 -3.13
N ASP A 129 10.13 -4.97 -2.95
CA ASP A 129 9.07 -5.83 -3.45
C ASP A 129 7.79 -5.62 -2.64
N GLU A 130 6.71 -6.19 -3.13
CA GLU A 130 5.40 -6.10 -2.51
C GLU A 130 5.41 -6.55 -1.06
N ILE A 131 4.78 -5.75 -0.22
CA ILE A 131 4.67 -6.01 1.21
C ILE A 131 3.39 -6.78 1.48
#